data_c446d3d3effc5b67c750214447163fef
#
_entry.id   c446d3d3effc5b67c750214447163fef
#
_cell.length_a   1.000
_cell.length_b   1.000
_cell.length_c   1.000
_cell.angle_alpha   90.00
_cell.angle_beta   90.00
_cell.angle_gamma   90.00
#
_symmetry.space_group_name_H-M   'P 1'
#
loop_
_entity.id
_entity.type
_entity.pdbx_description
1 polymer ?
#
loop_
_entity_poly.entity_id
_entity_poly.type
_entity_poly.pdbx_seq_one_letter_code
_entity_poly.pdbx_strand_id
1 'polypeptide(L)'
;DVHFRRLGLIIVDEQHRFGVHQRLSLANKGVGDEHPHQLALTATPIPRSLAMVAYGDLDCSVIDELPPGRQPVTTTLIDHTRRDAVMRRLGSACREGRQAYWVCTAIEESGTLDIEAVEATLDQLRYALPDVRIGLVHGKLKPSEKASVMAAFKAGELQLLVATTVIEVGVDVPNASLMIIDNAERLGLAQLHQLRGRVGRGAVQSHCLLLYRQPLSDTAQHRLKVMQESHNGFVIAEADLEIRGPGELLGTRQTG
;
A
#
# COMPACT_ATOMS: atom_id res chain seq x y z
N ASP A 1 -25.40 -15.63 2.90
CA ASP A 1 -26.15 -14.36 2.94
C ASP A 1 -26.52 -14.03 4.37
N VAL A 2 -26.17 -12.78 4.81
CA VAL A 2 -26.56 -12.29 6.13
C VAL A 2 -27.79 -11.39 5.94
N HIS A 3 -28.86 -11.68 6.68
CA HIS A 3 -30.06 -10.87 6.71
C HIS A 3 -30.12 -10.07 8.00
N PHE A 4 -30.32 -8.78 7.89
CA PHE A 4 -30.47 -7.88 9.03
C PHE A 4 -31.95 -7.59 9.26
N ARG A 5 -32.38 -7.63 10.52
CA ARG A 5 -33.77 -7.34 10.89
C ARG A 5 -34.15 -5.87 10.65
N ARG A 6 -33.17 -4.95 10.89
CA ARG A 6 -33.31 -3.50 10.65
C ARG A 6 -31.93 -2.92 10.49
N LEU A 7 -31.47 -2.76 9.22
CA LEU A 7 -30.16 -2.21 8.89
C LEU A 7 -30.28 -0.69 8.81
N GLY A 8 -29.68 0.04 9.74
CA GLY A 8 -29.71 1.50 9.78
C GLY A 8 -28.44 2.18 9.28
N LEU A 9 -27.28 1.50 9.35
CA LEU A 9 -25.97 2.05 8.95
C LEU A 9 -25.13 0.98 8.28
N ILE A 10 -24.47 1.35 7.18
CA ILE A 10 -23.45 0.56 6.47
C ILE A 10 -22.14 1.34 6.53
N ILE A 11 -21.08 0.68 7.00
CA ILE A 11 -19.73 1.23 6.99
C ILE A 11 -18.90 0.41 6.01
N VAL A 12 -18.35 1.07 4.99
CA VAL A 12 -17.49 0.44 3.97
C VAL A 12 -16.11 1.06 4.05
N ASP A 13 -15.13 0.27 4.51
CA ASP A 13 -13.73 0.67 4.48
C ASP A 13 -13.09 0.26 3.15
N GLU A 14 -12.14 1.05 2.67
CA GLU A 14 -11.47 0.86 1.37
C GLU A 14 -12.49 0.70 0.22
N GLN A 15 -13.38 1.66 0.08
CA GLN A 15 -14.52 1.62 -0.86
C GLN A 15 -14.13 1.22 -2.29
N HIS A 16 -12.92 1.57 -2.75
CA HIS A 16 -12.42 1.24 -4.08
C HIS A 16 -12.27 -0.27 -4.34
N ARG A 17 -12.25 -1.11 -3.28
CA ARG A 17 -12.22 -2.58 -3.37
C ARG A 17 -13.57 -3.20 -3.66
N PHE A 18 -14.64 -2.44 -3.52
CA PHE A 18 -16.00 -2.92 -3.76
C PHE A 18 -16.45 -2.54 -5.17
N GLY A 19 -16.82 -3.54 -5.96
CA GLY A 19 -17.46 -3.31 -7.26
C GLY A 19 -18.82 -2.60 -7.12
N VAL A 20 -19.28 -1.97 -8.20
CA VAL A 20 -20.56 -1.24 -8.23
C VAL A 20 -21.73 -2.12 -7.79
N HIS A 21 -21.78 -3.39 -8.25
CA HIS A 21 -22.81 -4.35 -7.87
C HIS A 21 -22.83 -4.68 -6.38
N GLN A 22 -21.65 -4.78 -5.75
CA GLN A 22 -21.56 -5.08 -4.31
C GLN A 22 -22.07 -3.89 -3.48
N ARG A 23 -21.74 -2.66 -3.90
CA ARG A 23 -22.23 -1.44 -3.24
C ARG A 23 -23.74 -1.28 -3.35
N LEU A 24 -24.30 -1.49 -4.54
CA LEU A 24 -25.75 -1.48 -4.76
C LEU A 24 -26.46 -2.59 -3.98
N SER A 25 -25.88 -3.79 -3.93
CA SER A 25 -26.42 -4.89 -3.12
C SER A 25 -26.44 -4.58 -1.62
N LEU A 26 -25.47 -3.83 -1.09
CA LEU A 26 -25.45 -3.39 0.30
C LEU A 26 -26.51 -2.29 0.54
N ALA A 27 -26.61 -1.32 -0.35
CA ALA A 27 -27.60 -0.25 -0.26
C ALA A 27 -29.05 -0.78 -0.23
N ASN A 28 -29.31 -1.84 -0.99
CA ASN A 28 -30.64 -2.46 -1.09
C ASN A 28 -30.97 -3.45 0.05
N LYS A 29 -30.10 -3.57 1.08
CA LYS A 29 -30.38 -4.42 2.27
C LYS A 29 -31.25 -3.74 3.33
N GLY A 30 -31.76 -2.54 3.08
CA GLY A 30 -32.75 -1.88 3.91
C GLY A 30 -34.08 -2.66 3.93
N VAL A 31 -34.93 -2.36 4.90
CA VAL A 31 -36.25 -2.97 5.03
C VAL A 31 -37.32 -1.99 4.55
N GLY A 32 -38.11 -2.35 3.56
CA GLY A 32 -39.12 -1.47 2.95
C GLY A 32 -38.50 -0.31 2.18
N ASP A 33 -39.04 0.89 2.33
CA ASP A 33 -38.54 2.11 1.68
C ASP A 33 -37.41 2.81 2.50
N GLU A 34 -36.99 2.22 3.63
CA GLU A 34 -35.90 2.78 4.44
C GLU A 34 -34.53 2.38 3.86
N HIS A 35 -33.76 3.34 3.38
CA HIS A 35 -32.38 3.13 2.97
C HIS A 35 -31.44 3.34 4.16
N PRO A 36 -30.51 2.40 4.42
CA PRO A 36 -29.52 2.56 5.47
C PRO A 36 -28.57 3.71 5.13
N HIS A 37 -28.17 4.48 6.16
CA HIS A 37 -27.08 5.44 6.01
C HIS A 37 -25.80 4.74 5.56
N GLN A 38 -25.00 5.41 4.74
CA GLN A 38 -23.74 4.86 4.25
C GLN A 38 -22.58 5.76 4.66
N LEU A 39 -21.57 5.15 5.29
CA LEU A 39 -20.29 5.77 5.60
C LEU A 39 -19.22 5.04 4.79
N ALA A 40 -18.64 5.73 3.81
CA ALA A 40 -17.53 5.21 3.03
C ALA A 40 -16.22 5.78 3.55
N LEU A 41 -15.27 4.89 3.86
CA LEU A 41 -13.92 5.24 4.30
C LEU A 41 -12.93 4.91 3.17
N THR A 42 -11.95 5.76 2.98
CA THR A 42 -10.87 5.50 2.04
C THR A 42 -9.56 6.12 2.52
N ALA A 43 -8.46 5.39 2.38
CA ALA A 43 -7.12 5.90 2.63
C ALA A 43 -6.50 6.55 1.37
N THR A 44 -7.12 6.36 0.19
CA THR A 44 -6.74 7.06 -1.03
C THR A 44 -7.68 8.23 -1.25
N PRO A 45 -7.26 9.48 -0.95
CA PRO A 45 -8.12 10.63 -1.12
C PRO A 45 -8.54 10.74 -2.60
N ILE A 46 -9.82 10.97 -2.81
CA ILE A 46 -10.32 11.36 -4.14
C ILE A 46 -10.10 12.85 -4.24
N PRO A 47 -9.43 13.37 -5.28
CA PRO A 47 -9.31 14.82 -5.49
C PRO A 47 -10.67 15.49 -5.38
N ARG A 48 -10.74 16.64 -4.68
CA ARG A 48 -12.03 17.33 -4.42
C ARG A 48 -12.81 17.57 -5.71
N SER A 49 -12.13 17.94 -6.79
CA SER A 49 -12.73 18.15 -8.11
C SER A 49 -13.43 16.89 -8.64
N LEU A 50 -12.84 15.73 -8.42
CA LEU A 50 -13.41 14.45 -8.84
C LEU A 50 -14.51 13.96 -7.88
N ALA A 51 -14.35 14.21 -6.59
CA ALA A 51 -15.35 13.87 -5.58
C ALA A 51 -16.67 14.59 -5.84
N MET A 52 -16.64 15.87 -6.22
CA MET A 52 -17.83 16.64 -6.57
C MET A 52 -18.54 16.11 -7.82
N VAL A 53 -17.79 15.57 -8.79
CA VAL A 53 -18.38 15.02 -10.02
C VAL A 53 -18.91 13.60 -9.81
N ALA A 54 -18.19 12.78 -9.06
CA ALA A 54 -18.52 11.37 -8.90
C ALA A 54 -19.49 11.08 -7.75
N TYR A 55 -19.56 11.97 -6.76
CA TYR A 55 -20.29 11.77 -5.50
C TYR A 55 -21.02 13.06 -5.05
N GLY A 56 -21.61 13.81 -6.00
CA GLY A 56 -22.24 15.12 -5.75
C GLY A 56 -23.26 15.16 -4.60
N ASP A 57 -23.79 14.00 -4.19
CA ASP A 57 -24.78 13.86 -3.12
C ASP A 57 -24.16 13.38 -1.78
N LEU A 58 -22.82 13.28 -1.67
CA LEU A 58 -22.16 12.83 -0.45
C LEU A 58 -21.50 13.97 0.30
N ASP A 59 -21.79 14.06 1.60
CA ASP A 59 -21.01 14.87 2.53
C ASP A 59 -19.62 14.27 2.74
N CYS A 60 -18.59 15.10 2.67
CA CYS A 60 -17.20 14.66 2.82
C CYS A 60 -16.58 15.23 4.08
N SER A 61 -16.09 14.34 4.94
CA SER A 61 -15.27 14.70 6.10
C SER A 61 -13.84 14.26 5.89
N VAL A 62 -12.89 15.16 6.15
CA VAL A 62 -11.46 14.90 5.97
C VAL A 62 -10.78 14.81 7.32
N ILE A 63 -10.04 13.72 7.55
CA ILE A 63 -9.13 13.57 8.69
C ILE A 63 -7.74 14.01 8.19
N ASP A 64 -7.31 15.20 8.58
CA ASP A 64 -6.08 15.86 8.13
C ASP A 64 -4.94 15.83 9.16
N GLU A 65 -5.21 15.32 10.37
CA GLU A 65 -4.24 15.18 11.43
C GLU A 65 -3.79 13.73 11.63
N LEU A 66 -2.52 13.55 11.99
CA LEU A 66 -2.01 12.25 12.41
C LEU A 66 -2.48 11.93 13.83
N PRO A 67 -2.70 10.64 14.15
CA PRO A 67 -2.97 10.23 15.52
C PRO A 67 -1.87 10.69 16.48
N PRO A 68 -2.21 10.99 17.74
CA PRO A 68 -1.23 11.42 18.74
C PRO A 68 -0.04 10.47 18.83
N GLY A 69 1.19 11.04 18.86
CA GLY A 69 2.44 10.29 18.94
C GLY A 69 2.94 9.66 17.64
N ARG A 70 2.19 9.77 16.54
CA ARG A 70 2.61 9.28 15.23
C ARG A 70 3.54 10.29 14.56
N GLN A 71 4.67 9.80 14.03
CA GLN A 71 5.63 10.63 13.29
C GLN A 71 5.48 10.41 11.77
N PRO A 72 5.70 11.44 10.94
CA PRO A 72 5.74 11.29 9.49
C PRO A 72 6.82 10.29 9.06
N VAL A 73 6.53 9.48 8.05
CA VAL A 73 7.48 8.52 7.49
C VAL A 73 8.45 9.24 6.57
N THR A 74 9.75 9.22 6.88
CA THR A 74 10.77 9.82 6.00
C THR A 74 10.91 9.00 4.73
N THR A 75 10.65 9.61 3.57
CA THR A 75 10.81 8.97 2.25
C THR A 75 12.13 9.38 1.62
N THR A 76 12.93 8.41 1.17
CA THR A 76 14.24 8.63 0.54
C THR A 76 14.34 7.90 -0.78
N LEU A 77 14.74 8.62 -1.83
CA LEU A 77 15.03 8.04 -3.15
C LEU A 77 16.47 7.52 -3.17
N ILE A 78 16.66 6.28 -3.61
CA ILE A 78 17.97 5.63 -3.64
C ILE A 78 18.18 4.97 -5.00
N ASP A 79 19.27 5.34 -5.66
CA ASP A 79 19.68 4.67 -6.90
C ASP A 79 19.99 3.19 -6.62
N HIS A 80 19.54 2.31 -7.51
CA HIS A 80 19.68 0.85 -7.37
C HIS A 80 21.15 0.40 -7.27
N THR A 81 22.11 1.18 -7.76
CA THR A 81 23.54 0.91 -7.58
C THR A 81 23.97 0.87 -6.11
N ARG A 82 23.17 1.50 -5.21
CA ARG A 82 23.40 1.51 -3.77
C ARG A 82 22.63 0.42 -3.01
N ARG A 83 21.98 -0.52 -3.72
CA ARG A 83 21.15 -1.58 -3.14
C ARG A 83 21.89 -2.40 -2.08
N ASP A 84 23.16 -2.73 -2.32
CA ASP A 84 23.98 -3.48 -1.35
C ASP A 84 24.22 -2.70 -0.05
N ALA A 85 24.37 -1.38 -0.15
CA ALA A 85 24.49 -0.54 1.05
C ALA A 85 23.18 -0.48 1.83
N VAL A 86 22.03 -0.51 1.15
CA VAL A 86 20.71 -0.60 1.79
C VAL A 86 20.57 -1.93 2.50
N MET A 87 20.94 -3.05 1.88
CA MET A 87 20.88 -4.39 2.51
C MET A 87 21.75 -4.45 3.78
N ARG A 88 22.96 -3.93 3.75
CA ARG A 88 23.82 -3.89 4.95
C ARG A 88 23.21 -3.09 6.11
N ARG A 89 22.66 -1.90 5.82
CA ARG A 89 22.00 -1.05 6.83
C ARG A 89 20.72 -1.68 7.35
N LEU A 90 19.96 -2.33 6.49
CA LEU A 90 18.78 -3.10 6.85
C LEU A 90 19.13 -4.20 7.85
N GLY A 91 20.21 -4.98 7.59
CA GLY A 91 20.68 -6.01 8.49
C GLY A 91 21.05 -5.46 9.89
N SER A 92 21.70 -4.29 9.94
CA SER A 92 21.98 -3.64 11.23
C SER A 92 20.72 -3.26 11.98
N ALA A 93 19.76 -2.64 11.29
CA ALA A 93 18.49 -2.26 11.89
C ALA A 93 17.65 -3.48 12.38
N CYS A 94 17.68 -4.59 11.64
CA CYS A 94 17.02 -5.83 12.06
C CYS A 94 17.68 -6.42 13.31
N ARG A 95 19.01 -6.38 13.43
CA ARG A 95 19.74 -6.81 14.64
C ARG A 95 19.45 -5.93 15.85
N GLU A 96 19.15 -4.66 15.64
CA GLU A 96 18.71 -3.70 16.66
C GLU A 96 17.23 -3.90 17.07
N GLY A 97 16.55 -4.93 16.51
CA GLY A 97 15.17 -5.28 16.85
C GLY A 97 14.11 -4.60 16.01
N ARG A 98 14.47 -3.85 14.95
CA ARG A 98 13.50 -3.26 14.01
C ARG A 98 12.97 -4.32 13.04
N GLN A 99 11.73 -4.14 12.62
CA GLN A 99 11.15 -4.95 11.55
C GLN A 99 11.02 -4.14 10.25
N ALA A 100 11.15 -4.86 9.14
CA ALA A 100 11.17 -4.25 7.82
C ALA A 100 10.34 -5.02 6.81
N TYR A 101 9.81 -4.29 5.82
CA TYR A 101 9.26 -4.82 4.59
C TYR A 101 10.25 -4.60 3.44
N TRP A 102 10.41 -5.60 2.61
CA TRP A 102 11.07 -5.49 1.31
C TRP A 102 10.07 -5.85 0.21
N VAL A 103 9.59 -4.85 -0.52
CA VAL A 103 8.59 -5.01 -1.56
C VAL A 103 9.28 -5.14 -2.90
N CYS A 104 9.08 -6.28 -3.56
CA CYS A 104 9.48 -6.49 -4.95
C CYS A 104 8.32 -6.09 -5.86
N THR A 105 8.57 -5.21 -6.80
CA THR A 105 7.57 -4.83 -7.79
C THR A 105 7.49 -5.89 -8.89
N ALA A 106 6.27 -6.29 -9.22
CA ALA A 106 6.01 -7.24 -10.29
C ALA A 106 6.42 -6.66 -11.66
N ILE A 107 6.94 -7.52 -12.54
CA ILE A 107 7.13 -7.18 -13.96
C ILE A 107 5.88 -7.67 -14.66
N GLU A 108 5.01 -6.75 -15.11
CA GLU A 108 3.64 -7.03 -15.60
C GLU A 108 3.52 -7.93 -16.85
N GLU A 109 4.60 -8.39 -17.47
CA GLU A 109 4.50 -9.10 -18.76
C GLU A 109 4.17 -10.59 -18.68
N SER A 110 4.30 -11.24 -17.54
CA SER A 110 3.75 -12.60 -17.31
C SER A 110 3.79 -12.95 -15.82
N GLY A 111 2.66 -13.28 -15.24
CA GLY A 111 2.50 -13.58 -13.80
C GLY A 111 3.32 -14.77 -13.24
N THR A 112 4.18 -15.37 -14.02
CA THR A 112 5.18 -16.39 -13.64
C THR A 112 6.54 -15.75 -13.30
N LEU A 113 6.96 -14.70 -14.00
CA LEU A 113 8.24 -14.01 -13.79
C LEU A 113 8.33 -13.29 -12.43
N ASP A 114 7.20 -12.92 -11.87
CA ASP A 114 7.14 -12.19 -10.61
C ASP A 114 7.63 -13.00 -9.42
N ILE A 115 7.37 -14.31 -9.41
CA ILE A 115 7.75 -15.19 -8.29
C ILE A 115 9.23 -15.49 -8.34
N GLU A 116 9.76 -15.83 -9.51
CA GLU A 116 11.20 -16.09 -9.66
C GLU A 116 12.04 -14.88 -9.26
N ALA A 117 11.62 -13.68 -9.63
CA ALA A 117 12.29 -12.44 -9.24
C ALA A 117 12.23 -12.18 -7.72
N VAL A 118 11.11 -12.49 -7.09
CA VAL A 118 10.95 -12.35 -5.63
C VAL A 118 11.76 -13.42 -4.89
N GLU A 119 11.76 -14.66 -5.36
CA GLU A 119 12.55 -15.74 -4.80
C GLU A 119 14.04 -15.47 -4.95
N ALA A 120 14.50 -14.99 -6.11
CA ALA A 120 15.88 -14.56 -6.30
C ALA A 120 16.28 -13.42 -5.35
N THR A 121 15.39 -12.48 -5.12
CA THR A 121 15.61 -11.40 -4.14
C THR A 121 15.68 -11.95 -2.72
N LEU A 122 14.82 -12.90 -2.37
CA LEU A 122 14.84 -13.59 -1.08
C LEU A 122 16.16 -14.30 -0.85
N ASP A 123 16.67 -15.04 -1.84
CA ASP A 123 17.93 -15.76 -1.75
C ASP A 123 19.13 -14.81 -1.60
N GLN A 124 19.14 -13.70 -2.34
CA GLN A 124 20.13 -12.64 -2.15
C GLN A 124 20.10 -12.05 -0.74
N LEU A 125 18.91 -11.78 -0.21
CA LEU A 125 18.76 -11.25 1.14
C LEU A 125 19.18 -12.27 2.21
N ARG A 126 18.84 -13.54 2.05
CA ARG A 126 19.30 -14.62 2.96
C ARG A 126 20.81 -14.76 2.96
N TYR A 127 21.43 -14.69 1.78
CA TYR A 127 22.89 -14.74 1.66
C TYR A 127 23.57 -13.54 2.30
N ALA A 128 23.03 -12.33 2.08
CA ALA A 128 23.60 -11.09 2.62
C ALA A 128 23.31 -10.89 4.12
N LEU A 129 22.26 -11.50 4.65
CA LEU A 129 21.73 -11.29 6.01
C LEU A 129 21.46 -12.63 6.71
N PRO A 130 22.50 -13.47 6.94
CA PRO A 130 22.32 -14.83 7.47
C PRO A 130 21.71 -14.87 8.87
N ASP A 131 21.87 -13.80 9.66
CA ASP A 131 21.36 -13.68 11.02
C ASP A 131 19.94 -13.10 11.11
N VAL A 132 19.33 -12.74 9.97
CA VAL A 132 17.98 -12.15 9.91
C VAL A 132 16.97 -13.21 9.50
N ARG A 133 15.93 -13.41 10.28
CA ARG A 133 14.82 -14.32 9.94
C ARG A 133 13.90 -13.63 8.94
N ILE A 134 13.83 -14.20 7.74
CA ILE A 134 13.15 -13.61 6.59
C ILE A 134 11.94 -14.46 6.21
N GLY A 135 10.77 -13.86 6.16
CA GLY A 135 9.55 -14.44 5.61
C GLY A 135 9.27 -13.99 4.18
N LEU A 136 8.50 -14.78 3.44
CA LEU A 136 8.06 -14.48 2.07
C LEU A 136 6.53 -14.48 1.99
N VAL A 137 5.96 -13.45 1.34
CA VAL A 137 4.53 -13.39 1.01
C VAL A 137 4.34 -12.93 -0.43
N HIS A 138 3.62 -13.72 -1.23
CA HIS A 138 3.27 -13.38 -2.61
C HIS A 138 1.84 -13.84 -2.97
N GLY A 139 1.35 -13.40 -4.13
CA GLY A 139 -0.04 -13.62 -4.56
C GLY A 139 -0.48 -15.10 -4.60
N LYS A 140 0.42 -16.01 -5.01
CA LYS A 140 0.12 -17.44 -5.20
C LYS A 140 0.11 -18.29 -3.91
N LEU A 141 0.56 -17.75 -2.76
CA LEU A 141 0.46 -18.45 -1.48
C LEU A 141 -1.01 -18.67 -1.10
N LYS A 142 -1.30 -19.83 -0.51
CA LYS A 142 -2.62 -20.11 0.06
C LYS A 142 -2.95 -19.11 1.18
N PRO A 143 -4.21 -18.77 1.39
CA PRO A 143 -4.61 -17.84 2.45
C PRO A 143 -4.09 -18.23 3.85
N SER A 144 -4.08 -19.53 4.16
CA SER A 144 -3.56 -20.05 5.44
C SER A 144 -2.04 -19.83 5.59
N GLU A 145 -1.28 -20.02 4.53
CA GLU A 145 0.18 -19.79 4.52
C GLU A 145 0.50 -18.30 4.70
N LYS A 146 -0.22 -17.42 3.97
CA LYS A 146 -0.11 -15.97 4.15
C LYS A 146 -0.42 -15.57 5.60
N ALA A 147 -1.50 -16.09 6.16
CA ALA A 147 -1.89 -15.80 7.53
C ALA A 147 -0.83 -16.25 8.54
N SER A 148 -0.24 -17.43 8.35
CA SER A 148 0.83 -17.95 9.22
C SER A 148 2.08 -17.07 9.18
N VAL A 149 2.56 -16.71 7.98
CA VAL A 149 3.74 -15.84 7.83
C VAL A 149 3.49 -14.46 8.44
N MET A 150 2.32 -13.89 8.20
CA MET A 150 1.94 -12.59 8.76
C MET A 150 1.81 -12.63 10.29
N ALA A 151 1.32 -13.72 10.86
CA ALA A 151 1.25 -13.91 12.31
C ALA A 151 2.66 -13.97 12.91
N ALA A 152 3.58 -14.74 12.32
CA ALA A 152 4.97 -14.84 12.75
C ALA A 152 5.69 -13.47 12.64
N PHE A 153 5.43 -12.70 11.57
CA PHE A 153 5.97 -11.36 11.42
C PHE A 153 5.40 -10.40 12.48
N LYS A 154 4.11 -10.43 12.73
CA LYS A 154 3.48 -9.62 13.78
C LYS A 154 3.98 -9.98 15.19
N ALA A 155 4.26 -11.25 15.44
CA ALA A 155 4.83 -11.73 16.72
C ALA A 155 6.31 -11.35 16.91
N GLY A 156 6.99 -10.78 15.88
CA GLY A 156 8.42 -10.47 15.94
C GLY A 156 9.33 -11.68 15.73
N GLU A 157 8.77 -12.83 15.37
CA GLU A 157 9.55 -14.02 15.02
C GLU A 157 10.34 -13.84 13.73
N LEU A 158 9.82 -13.02 12.80
CA LEU A 158 10.48 -12.60 11.59
C LEU A 158 10.85 -11.11 11.67
N GLN A 159 12.08 -10.75 11.31
CA GLN A 159 12.54 -9.36 11.26
C GLN A 159 12.35 -8.72 9.89
N LEU A 160 12.36 -9.51 8.83
CA LEU A 160 12.19 -9.02 7.46
C LEU A 160 11.08 -9.80 6.76
N LEU A 161 10.18 -9.08 6.11
CA LEU A 161 9.16 -9.66 5.26
C LEU A 161 9.40 -9.23 3.81
N VAL A 162 9.77 -10.19 2.97
CA VAL A 162 9.86 -10.02 1.52
C VAL A 162 8.49 -10.27 0.93
N ALA A 163 8.01 -9.38 0.07
CA ALA A 163 6.70 -9.55 -0.51
C ALA A 163 6.56 -8.91 -1.90
N THR A 164 5.59 -9.36 -2.67
CA THR A 164 5.07 -8.63 -3.81
C THR A 164 4.13 -7.52 -3.35
N THR A 165 3.62 -6.69 -4.25
CA THR A 165 2.68 -5.59 -3.98
C THR A 165 1.40 -6.03 -3.23
N VAL A 166 1.17 -7.33 -3.06
CA VAL A 166 0.03 -7.94 -2.34
C VAL A 166 0.00 -7.65 -0.83
N ILE A 167 1.01 -6.96 -0.25
CA ILE A 167 0.98 -6.52 1.17
C ILE A 167 -0.16 -5.53 1.46
N GLU A 168 -1.01 -5.24 0.52
CA GLU A 168 -2.17 -4.36 0.69
C GLU A 168 -3.14 -4.83 1.78
N VAL A 169 -3.03 -6.05 2.29
CA VAL A 169 -3.98 -6.64 3.23
C VAL A 169 -3.59 -6.38 4.68
N GLY A 170 -4.16 -5.39 5.27
CA GLY A 170 -4.76 -5.20 6.57
C GLY A 170 -4.08 -5.68 7.87
N VAL A 171 -2.82 -6.12 7.90
CA VAL A 171 -2.15 -6.49 9.15
C VAL A 171 -1.36 -5.30 9.68
N ASP A 172 -1.76 -4.85 10.87
CA ASP A 172 -1.03 -3.83 11.61
C ASP A 172 0.18 -4.45 12.31
N VAL A 173 1.39 -3.95 11.97
CA VAL A 173 2.65 -4.36 12.59
C VAL A 173 3.36 -3.11 13.12
N PRO A 174 3.08 -2.69 14.37
CA PRO A 174 3.59 -1.42 14.92
C PRO A 174 5.11 -1.33 14.95
N ASN A 175 5.81 -2.47 15.08
CA ASN A 175 7.27 -2.54 15.11
C ASN A 175 7.93 -2.46 13.72
N ALA A 176 7.14 -2.57 12.63
CA ALA A 176 7.63 -2.40 11.27
C ALA A 176 7.87 -0.91 10.99
N SER A 177 9.12 -0.51 11.01
CA SER A 177 9.54 0.89 10.86
C SER A 177 10.35 1.16 9.59
N LEU A 178 10.61 0.13 8.79
CA LEU A 178 11.35 0.25 7.53
C LEU A 178 10.53 -0.37 6.39
N MET A 179 10.38 0.41 5.31
CA MET A 179 9.78 -0.02 4.06
C MET A 179 10.81 0.18 2.94
N ILE A 180 11.19 -0.89 2.28
CA ILE A 180 12.05 -0.84 1.10
C ILE A 180 11.19 -1.26 -0.09
N ILE A 181 11.13 -0.43 -1.13
CA ILE A 181 10.40 -0.71 -2.36
C ILE A 181 11.42 -0.80 -3.49
N ASP A 182 11.62 -1.99 -4.03
CA ASP A 182 12.56 -2.25 -5.12
C ASP A 182 11.91 -1.94 -6.46
N ASN A 183 12.62 -1.28 -7.37
CA ASN A 183 12.12 -0.77 -8.66
C ASN A 183 10.86 0.12 -8.49
N ALA A 184 10.91 1.07 -7.57
CA ALA A 184 9.78 1.92 -7.20
C ALA A 184 9.25 2.78 -8.37
N GLU A 185 10.08 3.05 -9.38
CA GLU A 185 9.72 3.77 -10.60
C GLU A 185 8.60 3.09 -11.41
N ARG A 186 8.35 1.81 -11.17
CA ARG A 186 7.32 1.02 -11.86
C ARG A 186 5.94 1.14 -11.22
N LEU A 187 5.86 1.61 -9.98
CA LEU A 187 4.59 1.73 -9.25
C LEU A 187 3.93 3.09 -9.48
N GLY A 188 2.59 3.07 -9.46
CA GLY A 188 1.79 4.28 -9.42
C GLY A 188 1.86 4.99 -8.06
N LEU A 189 1.52 6.28 -8.03
CA LEU A 189 1.53 7.09 -6.79
C LEU A 189 0.63 6.53 -5.72
N ALA A 190 -0.56 6.07 -6.07
CA ALA A 190 -1.50 5.46 -5.12
C ALA A 190 -0.89 4.22 -4.45
N GLN A 191 -0.23 3.34 -5.22
CA GLN A 191 0.41 2.13 -4.69
C GLN A 191 1.58 2.48 -3.76
N LEU A 192 2.46 3.41 -4.18
CA LEU A 192 3.57 3.87 -3.35
C LEU A 192 3.08 4.48 -2.03
N HIS A 193 2.01 5.28 -2.08
CA HIS A 193 1.40 5.88 -0.91
C HIS A 193 0.83 4.83 0.05
N GLN A 194 0.09 3.85 -0.46
CA GLN A 194 -0.45 2.75 0.34
C GLN A 194 0.66 1.91 1.00
N LEU A 195 1.72 1.56 0.25
CA LEU A 195 2.86 0.83 0.80
C LEU A 195 3.58 1.63 1.88
N ARG A 196 3.86 2.92 1.65
CA ARG A 196 4.44 3.81 2.67
C ARG A 196 3.60 3.83 3.95
N GLY A 197 2.28 3.83 3.82
CA GLY A 197 1.34 3.81 4.94
C GLY A 197 1.35 2.53 5.79
N ARG A 198 2.06 1.48 5.36
CA ARG A 198 2.21 0.23 6.12
C ARG A 198 3.25 0.33 7.24
N VAL A 199 4.09 1.35 7.23
CA VAL A 199 5.04 1.66 8.31
C VAL A 199 4.66 2.97 8.98
N GLY A 200 5.32 3.30 10.09
CA GLY A 200 5.02 4.52 10.84
C GLY A 200 3.79 4.40 11.73
N ARG A 201 3.45 3.18 12.18
CA ARG A 201 2.31 2.94 13.09
C ARG A 201 2.73 2.83 14.55
N GLY A 202 4.03 2.73 14.81
CA GLY A 202 4.63 2.76 16.14
C GLY A 202 5.23 4.12 16.50
N ALA A 203 5.83 4.20 17.68
CA ALA A 203 6.50 5.42 18.20
C ALA A 203 7.89 5.67 17.57
N VAL A 204 8.46 4.67 16.90
CA VAL A 204 9.80 4.75 16.32
C VAL A 204 9.77 5.46 14.97
N GLN A 205 10.73 6.36 14.73
CA GLN A 205 10.89 7.02 13.42
C GLN A 205 10.97 5.99 12.30
N SER A 206 10.09 6.13 11.31
CA SER A 206 9.98 5.19 10.21
C SER A 206 10.49 5.76 8.91
N HIS A 207 11.03 4.88 8.06
CA HIS A 207 11.63 5.24 6.78
C HIS A 207 11.05 4.40 5.64
N CYS A 208 10.79 5.06 4.52
CA CYS A 208 10.41 4.45 3.26
C CYS A 208 11.52 4.72 2.23
N LEU A 209 12.21 3.67 1.80
CA LEU A 209 13.29 3.73 0.84
C LEU A 209 12.77 3.30 -0.53
N LEU A 210 12.78 4.20 -1.50
CA LEU A 210 12.36 3.95 -2.87
C LEU A 210 13.61 3.71 -3.72
N LEU A 211 13.91 2.45 -4.02
CA LEU A 211 15.01 2.08 -4.90
C LEU A 211 14.53 2.19 -6.34
N TYR A 212 15.27 2.90 -7.17
CA TYR A 212 14.94 3.11 -8.57
C TYR A 212 16.12 2.83 -9.50
N ARG A 213 15.83 2.46 -10.74
CA ARG A 213 16.82 2.23 -11.81
C ARG A 213 16.83 3.38 -12.79
N GLN A 214 18.03 3.75 -13.22
CA GLN A 214 18.22 4.68 -14.33
C GLN A 214 18.16 3.92 -15.70
N PRO A 215 17.76 4.58 -16.79
CA PRO A 215 17.22 5.95 -16.85
C PRO A 215 15.74 5.99 -16.37
N LEU A 216 15.37 7.10 -15.72
CA LEU A 216 13.99 7.36 -15.37
C LEU A 216 13.29 8.13 -16.50
N SER A 217 12.02 7.78 -16.78
CA SER A 217 11.16 8.66 -17.57
C SER A 217 10.77 9.90 -16.73
N ASP A 218 10.40 11.00 -17.40
CA ASP A 218 9.95 12.22 -16.74
C ASP A 218 8.79 11.95 -15.77
N THR A 219 7.85 11.11 -16.17
CA THR A 219 6.72 10.69 -15.35
C THR A 219 7.15 9.91 -14.09
N ALA A 220 8.10 8.99 -14.22
CA ALA A 220 8.63 8.23 -13.08
C ALA A 220 9.40 9.15 -12.14
N GLN A 221 10.22 10.04 -12.66
CA GLN A 221 10.95 11.03 -11.86
C GLN A 221 9.98 11.94 -11.09
N HIS A 222 8.94 12.43 -11.74
CA HIS A 222 7.93 13.26 -11.09
C HIS A 222 7.21 12.51 -9.97
N ARG A 223 6.74 11.27 -10.21
CA ARG A 223 6.10 10.44 -9.19
C ARG A 223 6.99 10.22 -7.96
N LEU A 224 8.24 9.83 -8.17
CA LEU A 224 9.17 9.60 -7.07
C LEU A 224 9.43 10.87 -6.27
N LYS A 225 9.55 12.01 -6.95
CA LYS A 225 9.73 13.32 -6.30
C LYS A 225 8.52 13.71 -5.46
N VAL A 226 7.31 13.56 -5.97
CA VAL A 226 6.05 13.81 -5.20
C VAL A 226 6.03 12.96 -3.93
N MET A 227 6.38 11.67 -4.03
CA MET A 227 6.44 10.78 -2.87
C MET A 227 7.49 11.19 -1.84
N GLN A 228 8.60 11.78 -2.26
CA GLN A 228 9.65 12.27 -1.37
C GLN A 228 9.25 13.56 -0.65
N GLU A 229 8.61 14.48 -1.37
CA GLU A 229 8.31 15.82 -0.90
C GLU A 229 7.00 15.93 -0.12
N SER A 230 6.03 15.04 -0.39
CA SER A 230 4.69 15.13 0.21
C SER A 230 4.34 13.94 1.09
N HIS A 231 3.77 14.23 2.26
CA HIS A 231 3.07 13.28 3.13
C HIS A 231 1.54 13.41 3.00
N ASN A 232 1.07 14.46 2.36
CA ASN A 232 -0.35 14.73 2.21
C ASN A 232 -0.95 13.86 1.09
N GLY A 233 -1.87 12.98 1.45
CA GLY A 233 -2.54 12.09 0.51
C GLY A 233 -3.31 12.82 -0.59
N PHE A 234 -3.87 14.01 -0.32
CA PHE A 234 -4.57 14.81 -1.32
C PHE A 234 -3.63 15.35 -2.40
N VAL A 235 -2.46 15.86 -2.00
CA VAL A 235 -1.42 16.32 -2.94
C VAL A 235 -0.95 15.16 -3.83
N ILE A 236 -0.78 13.97 -3.24
CA ILE A 236 -0.38 12.77 -3.97
C ILE A 236 -1.48 12.34 -4.96
N ALA A 237 -2.75 12.41 -4.54
CA ALA A 237 -3.87 12.05 -5.40
C ALA A 237 -4.08 13.05 -6.54
N GLU A 238 -3.89 14.35 -6.31
CA GLU A 238 -3.92 15.39 -7.35
C GLU A 238 -2.80 15.18 -8.37
N ALA A 239 -1.57 14.91 -7.92
CA ALA A 239 -0.46 14.60 -8.80
C ALA A 239 -0.69 13.30 -9.60
N ASP A 240 -1.30 12.26 -9.00
CA ASP A 240 -1.66 11.03 -9.71
C ASP A 240 -2.69 11.30 -10.82
N LEU A 241 -3.66 12.18 -10.55
CA LEU A 241 -4.66 12.63 -11.52
C LEU A 241 -4.03 13.41 -12.68
N GLU A 242 -3.14 14.33 -12.38
CA GLU A 242 -2.42 15.13 -13.41
C GLU A 242 -1.59 14.23 -14.32
N ILE A 243 -0.91 13.23 -13.74
CA ILE A 243 -0.06 12.29 -14.50
C ILE A 243 -0.90 11.39 -15.41
N ARG A 244 -2.04 10.89 -14.95
CA ARG A 244 -2.93 10.02 -15.74
C ARG A 244 -3.74 10.79 -16.77
N GLY A 245 -3.98 12.06 -16.51
CA GLY A 245 -4.87 12.90 -17.31
C GLY A 245 -6.36 12.63 -17.04
N PRO A 246 -7.23 13.60 -17.35
CA PRO A 246 -8.68 13.51 -17.06
C PRO A 246 -9.42 12.45 -17.88
N GLY A 247 -8.83 11.93 -18.94
CA GLY A 247 -9.49 11.00 -19.86
C GLY A 247 -9.64 9.56 -19.34
N GLU A 248 -8.77 9.09 -18.45
CA GLU A 248 -8.88 7.73 -17.89
C GLU A 248 -9.90 7.63 -16.74
N LEU A 249 -10.21 8.73 -16.08
CA LEU A 249 -11.09 8.75 -14.90
C LEU A 249 -12.58 8.82 -15.23
N LEU A 250 -12.92 9.36 -16.39
CA LEU A 250 -14.28 9.37 -16.93
C LEU A 250 -14.57 8.10 -17.76
N GLY A 251 -13.70 7.14 -17.67
CA GLY A 251 -13.43 6.03 -18.49
C GLY A 251 -14.52 5.09 -18.88
N THR A 252 -14.64 4.98 -20.15
CA THR A 252 -15.32 3.97 -20.94
C THR A 252 -14.52 2.65 -21.06
N ARG A 253 -13.44 2.45 -20.28
CA ARG A 253 -12.64 1.21 -20.26
C ARG A 253 -12.26 0.81 -18.84
N GLN A 254 -13.20 0.25 -18.10
CA GLN A 254 -12.89 -0.74 -17.09
C GLN A 254 -12.73 -2.09 -17.81
N THR A 255 -11.53 -2.43 -18.20
CA THR A 255 -11.18 -3.83 -18.49
C THR A 255 -11.09 -4.54 -17.15
N GLY A 256 -12.04 -5.46 -16.90
CA GLY A 256 -12.11 -6.37 -15.76
C GLY A 256 -10.96 -7.36 -15.74
#